data_8794b3f677a2e7ff7852bfb9d3815f89
#
_entry.id   8794b3f677a2e7ff7852bfb9d3815f89
#
_cell.length_a   1.000
_cell.length_b   1.000
_cell.length_c   1.000
_cell.angle_alpha   90.00
_cell.angle_beta   90.00
_cell.angle_gamma   90.00
#
_symmetry.space_group_name_H-M   'P 1'
#
loop_
_entity.id
_entity.type
_entity.pdbx_description
1 polymer ?
#
loop_
_entity_poly.entity_id
_entity_poly.type
_entity_poly.pdbx_seq_one_letter_code
_entity_poly.pdbx_strand_id
1 'polypeptide(L)'
;MNSQTNELTLLDRSEMSNNGKKLIGDSIVWNSVDSIGEAFGSVVYTDVLGKNAMTGNYCYYDNRIGYTLGTDSACILDFSQGADTMYMHADSIKMYTFHINTDSAYRTMHAYNHVRMFREDMQGVCDSLVYLTSDSMMIMYDN
;
A
#
# COMPACT_ATOMS: atom_id res chain seq x y z
N MET A 1 3.53 18.67 16.83
CA MET A 1 3.99 17.33 17.29
C MET A 1 4.02 17.29 18.80
N ASN A 2 3.57 16.20 19.37
CA ASN A 2 3.63 16.00 20.83
C ASN A 2 5.03 15.45 21.17
N SER A 3 5.84 16.24 21.87
CA SER A 3 7.22 15.89 22.17
C SER A 3 7.34 14.72 23.16
N GLN A 4 6.30 14.42 23.93
CA GLN A 4 6.33 13.32 24.89
C GLN A 4 6.08 11.96 24.21
N THR A 5 5.25 11.94 23.18
CA THR A 5 4.88 10.72 22.48
C THR A 5 5.53 10.59 21.12
N ASN A 6 6.23 11.65 20.66
CA ASN A 6 6.77 11.74 19.30
C ASN A 6 5.72 11.48 18.22
N GLU A 7 4.48 11.83 18.54
CA GLU A 7 3.35 11.61 17.67
C GLU A 7 2.88 12.92 17.04
N LEU A 8 2.67 12.90 15.73
CA LEU A 8 2.10 14.01 14.98
C LEU A 8 0.72 13.61 14.51
N THR A 9 -0.27 14.44 14.81
CA THR A 9 -1.64 14.23 14.35
C THR A 9 -2.07 15.39 13.47
N LEU A 10 -2.51 15.08 12.25
CA LEU A 10 -3.01 16.05 11.29
C LEU A 10 -4.50 15.77 11.08
N LEU A 11 -5.35 16.74 11.36
CA LEU A 11 -6.79 16.53 11.43
C LEU A 11 -7.56 16.98 10.19
N ASP A 12 -6.92 17.69 9.27
CA ASP A 12 -7.52 18.07 8.00
C ASP A 12 -6.86 17.29 6.87
N ARG A 13 -7.39 17.43 5.65
CA ARG A 13 -6.77 16.78 4.48
C ARG A 13 -5.30 17.13 4.43
N SER A 14 -4.45 16.13 4.65
CA SER A 14 -3.04 16.34 4.90
C SER A 14 -2.19 15.38 4.07
N GLU A 15 -0.92 15.75 3.90
CA GLU A 15 0.04 14.99 3.14
C GLU A 15 1.33 14.88 3.95
N MET A 16 1.88 13.65 4.00
CA MET A 16 3.22 13.41 4.56
C MET A 16 4.06 12.71 3.51
N SER A 17 5.30 13.13 3.36
CA SER A 17 6.21 12.50 2.41
C SER A 17 7.57 12.26 3.04
N ASN A 18 8.19 11.13 2.66
CA ASN A 18 9.50 10.72 3.16
C ASN A 18 10.10 9.68 2.22
N ASN A 19 11.33 9.92 1.76
CA ASN A 19 12.09 8.97 0.93
C ASN A 19 11.33 8.46 -0.30
N GLY A 20 10.64 9.36 -1.01
CA GLY A 20 9.89 8.99 -2.20
C GLY A 20 8.54 8.36 -1.92
N LYS A 21 8.13 8.29 -0.67
CA LYS A 21 6.83 7.78 -0.26
C LYS A 21 5.96 8.94 0.20
N LYS A 22 4.70 8.90 -0.18
CA LYS A 22 3.75 9.97 0.12
C LYS A 22 2.45 9.37 0.64
N LEU A 23 1.94 9.92 1.73
CA LEU A 23 0.69 9.49 2.35
C LEU A 23 -0.24 10.68 2.45
N ILE A 24 -1.44 10.54 1.90
CA ILE A 24 -2.47 11.58 1.92
C ILE A 24 -3.73 11.01 2.56
N GLY A 25 -4.37 11.76 3.42
CA GLY A 25 -5.62 11.35 4.05
C GLY A 25 -6.36 12.53 4.65
N ASP A 26 -7.62 12.33 5.03
CA ASP A 26 -8.41 13.35 5.71
C ASP A 26 -7.88 13.60 7.12
N SER A 27 -7.29 12.57 7.73
CA SER A 27 -6.50 12.73 8.95
C SER A 27 -5.35 11.75 8.92
N ILE A 28 -4.23 12.13 9.55
CA ILE A 28 -3.03 11.31 9.59
C ILE A 28 -2.47 11.35 11.01
N VAL A 29 -2.11 10.18 11.53
CA VAL A 29 -1.38 10.04 12.79
C VAL A 29 -0.02 9.41 12.48
N TRP A 30 1.05 10.07 12.89
CA TRP A 30 2.42 9.62 12.62
C TRP A 30 3.21 9.55 13.91
N ASN A 31 3.88 8.42 14.15
CA ASN A 31 4.80 8.24 15.27
C ASN A 31 6.22 8.16 14.72
N SER A 32 7.03 9.18 15.02
CA SER A 32 8.38 9.29 14.44
C SER A 32 9.37 8.31 15.08
N VAL A 33 9.15 7.89 16.32
CA VAL A 33 10.03 6.91 16.98
C VAL A 33 9.85 5.53 16.38
N ASP A 34 8.59 5.12 16.24
CA ASP A 34 8.25 3.79 15.71
C ASP A 34 8.17 3.76 14.20
N SER A 35 8.20 4.92 13.52
CA SER A 35 8.03 5.03 12.08
C SER A 35 6.73 4.36 11.60
N ILE A 36 5.67 4.56 12.36
CA ILE A 36 4.34 4.02 12.09
C ILE A 36 3.40 5.17 11.76
N GLY A 37 2.62 5.01 10.69
CA GLY A 37 1.62 5.98 10.29
C GLY A 37 0.28 5.34 10.06
N GLU A 38 -0.78 6.08 10.37
CA GLU A 38 -2.16 5.70 10.06
C GLU A 38 -2.83 6.88 9.37
N ALA A 39 -3.58 6.58 8.32
CA ALA A 39 -4.33 7.61 7.61
C ALA A 39 -5.78 7.17 7.46
N PHE A 40 -6.68 8.13 7.56
CA PHE A 40 -8.11 7.90 7.57
C PHE A 40 -8.79 8.79 6.55
N GLY A 41 -9.72 8.23 5.79
CA GLY A 41 -10.57 8.97 4.88
C GLY A 41 -9.91 9.27 3.54
N SER A 42 -10.39 8.66 2.47
CA SER A 42 -9.91 8.86 1.10
C SER A 42 -8.38 8.88 1.03
N VAL A 43 -7.78 7.81 1.53
CA VAL A 43 -6.33 7.70 1.68
C VAL A 43 -5.70 7.40 0.33
N VAL A 44 -4.58 8.06 0.05
CA VAL A 44 -3.71 7.75 -1.10
C VAL A 44 -2.28 7.58 -0.58
N TYR A 45 -1.72 6.40 -0.80
CA TYR A 45 -0.33 6.11 -0.50
C TYR A 45 0.40 5.88 -1.82
N THR A 46 1.50 6.58 -2.04
CA THR A 46 2.29 6.46 -3.25
C THR A 46 3.74 6.17 -2.91
N ASP A 47 4.32 5.18 -3.58
CA ASP A 47 5.73 4.86 -3.49
C ASP A 47 6.33 5.04 -4.89
N VAL A 48 7.01 6.17 -5.11
CA VAL A 48 7.56 6.50 -6.43
C VAL A 48 8.69 5.54 -6.79
N LEU A 49 9.56 5.22 -5.83
CA LEU A 49 10.68 4.32 -6.08
C LEU A 49 10.23 2.89 -6.31
N GLY A 50 9.20 2.45 -5.58
CA GLY A 50 8.62 1.12 -5.76
C GLY A 50 7.65 1.02 -6.91
N LYS A 51 7.30 2.15 -7.52
CA LYS A 51 6.39 2.23 -8.67
C LYS A 51 5.04 1.61 -8.38
N ASN A 52 4.46 1.99 -7.24
CA ASN A 52 3.13 1.54 -6.86
C ASN A 52 2.40 2.61 -6.06
N ALA A 53 1.09 2.44 -5.97
CA ALA A 53 0.23 3.29 -5.18
C ALA A 53 -0.89 2.45 -4.57
N MET A 54 -1.39 2.87 -3.42
CA MET A 54 -2.50 2.20 -2.74
C MET A 54 -3.52 3.25 -2.31
N THR A 55 -4.79 2.96 -2.55
CA THR A 55 -5.90 3.81 -2.08
C THR A 55 -6.84 3.00 -1.20
N GLY A 56 -7.59 3.69 -0.36
CA GLY A 56 -8.57 3.07 0.53
C GLY A 56 -9.14 4.11 1.48
N ASN A 57 -9.99 3.69 2.40
CA ASN A 57 -10.51 4.61 3.41
C ASN A 57 -9.73 4.54 4.72
N TYR A 58 -8.87 3.54 4.86
CA TYR A 58 -7.94 3.42 5.98
C TYR A 58 -6.63 2.85 5.47
N CYS A 59 -5.52 3.39 5.94
CA CYS A 59 -4.19 2.87 5.62
C CYS A 59 -3.32 2.86 6.87
N TYR A 60 -2.61 1.75 7.08
CA TYR A 60 -1.61 1.59 8.13
C TYR A 60 -0.27 1.35 7.48
N TYR A 61 0.76 2.03 7.96
CA TYR A 61 2.09 1.95 7.37
C TYR A 61 3.13 1.81 8.47
N ASP A 62 3.98 0.78 8.37
CA ASP A 62 5.10 0.56 9.28
C ASP A 62 6.40 0.50 8.47
N ASN A 63 7.16 1.59 8.52
CA ASN A 63 8.36 1.74 7.73
C ASN A 63 9.53 0.86 8.23
N ARG A 64 9.48 0.43 9.49
CA ARG A 64 10.55 -0.41 10.06
C ARG A 64 10.60 -1.77 9.41
N ILE A 65 9.44 -2.33 9.12
CA ILE A 65 9.34 -3.68 8.58
C ILE A 65 8.84 -3.70 7.14
N GLY A 66 8.58 -2.53 6.54
CA GLY A 66 8.11 -2.45 5.17
C GLY A 66 6.70 -2.99 4.97
N TYR A 67 5.82 -2.76 5.94
CA TYR A 67 4.45 -3.27 5.91
C TYR A 67 3.46 -2.15 5.64
N THR A 68 2.53 -2.39 4.74
CA THR A 68 1.44 -1.45 4.45
C THR A 68 0.13 -2.22 4.38
N LEU A 69 -0.89 -1.70 5.03
CA LEU A 69 -2.24 -2.27 5.02
C LEU A 69 -3.21 -1.22 4.54
N GLY A 70 -4.00 -1.55 3.53
CA GLY A 70 -5.12 -0.74 3.09
C GLY A 70 -6.40 -1.52 3.29
N THR A 71 -7.43 -0.90 3.83
CA THR A 71 -8.73 -1.52 4.02
C THR A 71 -9.84 -0.61 3.57
N ASP A 72 -11.05 -1.15 3.57
CA ASP A 72 -12.27 -0.42 3.26
C ASP A 72 -12.22 0.10 1.82
N SER A 73 -12.39 -0.82 0.89
CA SER A 73 -12.31 -0.60 -0.55
C SER A 73 -10.87 -0.29 -0.99
N ALA A 74 -9.94 -1.13 -0.61
CA ALA A 74 -8.54 -0.96 -0.97
C ALA A 74 -8.30 -1.23 -2.45
N CYS A 75 -7.41 -0.45 -3.04
CA CYS A 75 -6.99 -0.62 -4.42
C CYS A 75 -5.48 -0.40 -4.52
N ILE A 76 -4.80 -1.28 -5.23
CA ILE A 76 -3.38 -1.09 -5.55
C ILE A 76 -3.24 -0.85 -7.04
N LEU A 77 -2.37 0.10 -7.37
CA LEU A 77 -1.91 0.35 -8.73
C LEU A 77 -0.42 0.01 -8.76
N ASP A 78 -0.04 -0.96 -9.58
CA ASP A 78 1.36 -1.32 -9.76
C ASP A 78 1.76 -0.95 -11.18
N PHE A 79 2.65 0.03 -11.30
CA PHE A 79 3.17 0.49 -12.59
C PHE A 79 4.65 0.15 -12.76
N SER A 80 5.12 -0.88 -12.06
CA SER A 80 6.51 -1.33 -12.15
C SER A 80 6.83 -2.00 -13.48
N GLN A 81 5.81 -2.43 -14.23
CA GLN A 81 5.96 -3.11 -15.51
C GLN A 81 5.88 -2.14 -16.70
N GLY A 82 6.23 -0.88 -16.50
CA GLY A 82 6.24 0.10 -17.58
C GLY A 82 4.83 0.58 -17.93
N ALA A 83 4.44 0.41 -19.21
CA ALA A 83 3.15 0.90 -19.70
C ALA A 83 1.97 0.08 -19.19
N ASP A 84 2.20 -1.15 -18.72
CA ASP A 84 1.15 -2.05 -18.27
C ASP A 84 0.91 -1.87 -16.78
N THR A 85 0.01 -0.98 -16.41
CA THR A 85 -0.37 -0.79 -15.01
C THR A 85 -1.32 -1.91 -14.59
N MET A 86 -1.01 -2.55 -13.46
CA MET A 86 -1.91 -3.52 -12.85
C MET A 86 -2.78 -2.82 -11.81
N TYR A 87 -4.07 -3.07 -11.86
CA TYR A 87 -5.03 -2.59 -10.87
C TYR A 87 -5.54 -3.79 -10.08
N MET A 88 -5.50 -3.69 -8.75
CA MET A 88 -6.01 -4.73 -7.88
C MET A 88 -6.92 -4.10 -6.84
N HIS A 89 -8.15 -4.58 -6.76
CA HIS A 89 -9.16 -4.10 -5.83
C HIS A 89 -9.58 -5.23 -4.91
N ALA A 90 -9.72 -4.95 -3.62
CA ALA A 90 -10.17 -5.94 -2.63
C ALA A 90 -10.74 -5.21 -1.42
N ASP A 91 -11.37 -5.97 -0.51
CA ASP A 91 -11.82 -5.40 0.76
C ASP A 91 -10.63 -4.96 1.60
N SER A 92 -9.56 -5.75 1.61
CA SER A 92 -8.31 -5.36 2.25
C SER A 92 -7.12 -5.85 1.46
N ILE A 93 -6.02 -5.10 1.52
CA ILE A 93 -4.77 -5.44 0.84
C ILE A 93 -3.62 -5.19 1.81
N LYS A 94 -2.77 -6.21 1.96
CA LYS A 94 -1.53 -6.12 2.73
C LYS A 94 -0.35 -6.17 1.77
N MET A 95 0.58 -5.25 1.95
CA MET A 95 1.79 -5.21 1.14
C MET A 95 3.02 -5.31 2.05
N TYR A 96 3.90 -6.25 1.73
CA TYR A 96 5.17 -6.42 2.44
C TYR A 96 6.32 -6.08 1.51
N THR A 97 7.23 -5.24 1.98
CA THR A 97 8.45 -4.89 1.24
C THR A 97 9.63 -5.58 1.91
N PHE A 98 10.36 -6.38 1.14
CA PHE A 98 11.54 -7.09 1.60
C PHE A 98 12.79 -6.38 1.09
N HIS A 99 13.87 -6.42 1.86
CA HIS A 99 15.11 -5.72 1.55
C HIS A 99 14.90 -4.23 1.33
N ILE A 100 14.09 -3.64 2.22
CA ILE A 100 13.69 -2.24 2.13
C ILE A 100 14.91 -1.31 2.08
N ASN A 101 14.84 -0.28 1.24
CA ASN A 101 15.91 0.70 1.04
C ASN A 101 17.18 0.12 0.40
N THR A 102 17.05 -0.97 -0.35
CA THR A 102 18.15 -1.55 -1.11
C THR A 102 17.76 -1.70 -2.57
N ASP A 103 18.73 -1.94 -3.43
CA ASP A 103 18.48 -2.20 -4.86
C ASP A 103 17.80 -3.54 -5.09
N SER A 104 17.81 -4.42 -4.09
CA SER A 104 17.19 -5.73 -4.15
C SER A 104 15.78 -5.74 -3.57
N ALA A 105 15.18 -4.60 -3.33
CA ALA A 105 13.85 -4.52 -2.74
C ALA A 105 12.79 -5.16 -3.65
N TYR A 106 11.93 -5.96 -3.06
CA TYR A 106 10.79 -6.54 -3.76
C TYR A 106 9.58 -6.57 -2.82
N ARG A 107 8.39 -6.79 -3.38
CA ARG A 107 7.16 -6.74 -2.62
C ARG A 107 6.33 -7.98 -2.83
N THR A 108 5.57 -8.34 -1.79
CA THR A 108 4.47 -9.28 -1.91
C THR A 108 3.19 -8.53 -1.55
N MET A 109 2.16 -8.74 -2.34
CA MET A 109 0.85 -8.12 -2.13
C MET A 109 -0.17 -9.20 -1.89
N HIS A 110 -0.91 -9.08 -0.78
CA HIS A 110 -1.94 -10.05 -0.40
C HIS A 110 -3.28 -9.33 -0.38
N ALA A 111 -4.16 -9.71 -1.29
CA ALA A 111 -5.50 -9.14 -1.39
C ALA A 111 -6.52 -10.13 -0.86
N TYR A 112 -7.47 -9.65 -0.06
CA TYR A 112 -8.45 -10.49 0.63
C TYR A 112 -9.86 -10.01 0.37
N ASN A 113 -10.71 -10.94 0.00
CA ASN A 113 -12.16 -10.81 -0.16
C ASN A 113 -12.57 -9.91 -1.32
N HIS A 114 -13.38 -10.45 -2.20
CA HIS A 114 -13.92 -9.74 -3.37
C HIS A 114 -12.79 -9.15 -4.23
N VAL A 115 -11.76 -9.95 -4.48
CA VAL A 115 -10.59 -9.48 -5.22
C VAL A 115 -10.94 -9.37 -6.69
N ARG A 116 -10.60 -8.24 -7.28
CA ARG A 116 -10.68 -8.00 -8.72
C ARG A 116 -9.35 -7.47 -9.18
N MET A 117 -8.82 -8.08 -10.21
CA MET A 117 -7.54 -7.69 -10.79
C MET A 117 -7.74 -7.38 -12.25
N PHE A 118 -7.15 -6.28 -12.68
CA PHE A 118 -7.23 -5.83 -14.06
C PHE A 118 -5.86 -5.42 -14.56
N ARG A 119 -5.53 -5.92 -15.73
CA ARG A 119 -4.33 -5.58 -16.46
C ARG A 119 -4.67 -5.59 -17.94
N GLU A 120 -3.95 -4.89 -18.77
CA GLU A 120 -4.31 -4.74 -20.18
C GLU A 120 -4.59 -6.08 -20.88
N ASP A 121 -3.79 -7.10 -20.56
CA ASP A 121 -3.87 -8.42 -21.19
C ASP A 121 -4.58 -9.47 -20.34
N MET A 122 -5.08 -9.10 -19.14
CA MET A 122 -5.61 -10.09 -18.22
C MET A 122 -6.61 -9.48 -17.24
N GLN A 123 -7.66 -10.22 -16.91
CA GLN A 123 -8.61 -9.87 -15.87
C GLN A 123 -8.84 -11.08 -14.98
N GLY A 124 -9.08 -10.82 -13.70
CA GLY A 124 -9.34 -11.90 -12.77
C GLY A 124 -10.26 -11.48 -11.64
N VAL A 125 -11.05 -12.44 -11.15
CA VAL A 125 -11.90 -12.29 -9.97
C VAL A 125 -11.67 -13.51 -9.10
N CYS A 126 -11.43 -13.29 -7.80
CA CYS A 126 -11.21 -14.40 -6.87
C CYS A 126 -11.50 -13.95 -5.44
N ASP A 127 -11.41 -14.90 -4.51
CA ASP A 127 -11.62 -14.60 -3.09
C ASP A 127 -10.38 -14.03 -2.43
N SER A 128 -9.20 -14.52 -2.81
CA SER A 128 -7.93 -13.94 -2.35
C SER A 128 -6.87 -14.11 -3.41
N LEU A 129 -5.84 -13.27 -3.34
CA LEU A 129 -4.79 -13.23 -4.35
C LEU A 129 -3.46 -12.85 -3.70
N VAL A 130 -2.39 -13.51 -4.12
CA VAL A 130 -1.02 -13.16 -3.75
C VAL A 130 -0.25 -12.81 -5.01
N TYR A 131 0.40 -11.65 -5.00
CA TYR A 131 1.23 -11.19 -6.10
C TYR A 131 2.67 -11.00 -5.61
N LEU A 132 3.61 -11.64 -6.31
CA LEU A 132 5.04 -11.59 -6.01
C LEU A 132 5.72 -10.75 -7.08
N THR A 133 6.16 -9.54 -6.71
CA THR A 133 6.72 -8.62 -7.72
C THR A 133 8.06 -9.10 -8.27
N SER A 134 8.85 -9.80 -7.45
CA SER A 134 10.17 -10.28 -7.89
C SER A 134 10.09 -11.28 -9.05
N ASP A 135 9.04 -12.11 -9.05
CA ASP A 135 8.87 -13.17 -10.04
C ASP A 135 7.75 -12.86 -11.03
N SER A 136 7.10 -11.71 -10.90
CA SER A 136 5.89 -11.38 -11.66
C SER A 136 4.85 -12.51 -11.59
N MET A 137 4.79 -13.18 -10.44
CA MET A 137 3.93 -14.34 -10.23
C MET A 137 2.68 -13.94 -9.47
N MET A 138 1.56 -14.47 -9.90
CA MET A 138 0.26 -14.19 -9.28
C MET A 138 -0.44 -15.50 -8.96
N ILE A 139 -0.89 -15.66 -7.72
CA ILE A 139 -1.58 -16.85 -7.26
C ILE A 139 -2.98 -16.43 -6.80
N MET A 140 -4.01 -17.03 -7.40
CA MET A 140 -5.40 -16.70 -7.11
C MET A 140 -6.05 -17.87 -6.38
N TYR A 141 -6.82 -17.57 -5.36
CA TYR A 141 -7.51 -18.56 -4.55
C TYR A 141 -9.01 -18.31 -4.58
N ASP A 142 -9.78 -19.36 -4.85
CA ASP A 142 -11.24 -19.36 -4.71
C ASP A 142 -11.64 -20.34 -3.62
N ASN A 143 -12.49 -19.89 -2.73
CA ASN A 143 -13.01 -20.75 -1.66
C ASN A 143 -14.39 -21.30 -2.00
#